data_a440bcf9ebc35f63ba4cce0073493a20
#
_entry.id   a440bcf9ebc35f63ba4cce0073493a20
#
_cell.length_a   1.000
_cell.length_b   1.000
_cell.length_c   1.000
_cell.angle_alpha   90.00
_cell.angle_beta   90.00
_cell.angle_gamma   90.00
#
_symmetry.space_group_name_H-M   'P 1'
#
loop_
_entity.id
_entity.type
_entity.pdbx_description
1 polymer ?
#
loop_
_entity_poly.entity_id
_entity_poly.type
_entity_poly.pdbx_seq_one_letter_code
_entity_poly.pdbx_strand_id
1 'polypeptide(L)'
;MAWCRATRSPSWQDSGMERVLGIGGYFMRAADPAALGVWYRDCLGLDADENGLWRQGTGPTVFATFESGTGYFGSRAQQTMLNFRVRDLDAMLTQLRAKGADVAAETQDMEGVGRFGWVTDPEGNRIELWQPA
;
A
#
# COMPACT_ATOMS: atom_id res chain seq x y z
N MET A 1 -2.01 -16.52 -4.85
CA MET A 1 -1.32 -15.26 -5.11
C MET A 1 0.17 -15.53 -5.07
N ALA A 2 0.86 -15.38 -6.18
CA ALA A 2 2.29 -15.53 -6.23
C ALA A 2 2.94 -14.19 -5.91
N TRP A 3 3.22 -13.95 -4.64
CA TRP A 3 4.23 -13.00 -4.30
C TRP A 3 5.55 -13.55 -4.85
N CYS A 4 6.16 -12.80 -5.72
CA CYS A 4 7.48 -13.13 -6.21
C CYS A 4 8.38 -13.41 -5.00
N ARG A 5 8.90 -14.61 -4.88
CA ARG A 5 9.95 -14.86 -3.90
C ARG A 5 11.04 -13.84 -4.16
N ALA A 6 11.40 -13.09 -3.15
CA ALA A 6 12.55 -12.21 -3.23
C ALA A 6 13.77 -13.08 -3.55
N THR A 7 14.05 -13.23 -4.83
CA THR A 7 15.35 -13.74 -5.24
C THR A 7 16.36 -12.70 -4.82
N ARG A 8 17.45 -13.14 -4.21
CA ARG A 8 18.55 -12.26 -3.87
C ARG A 8 18.88 -11.41 -5.07
N SER A 9 18.97 -10.09 -4.85
CA SER A 9 19.41 -9.17 -5.88
C SER A 9 20.69 -9.70 -6.51
N PRO A 10 20.74 -9.83 -7.84
CA PRO A 10 21.99 -10.19 -8.49
C PRO A 10 23.06 -9.15 -8.15
N SER A 11 24.33 -9.56 -8.22
CA SER A 11 25.51 -8.74 -7.91
C SER A 11 25.71 -7.52 -8.82
N TRP A 12 24.69 -7.14 -9.64
CA TRP A 12 24.72 -5.94 -10.46
C TRP A 12 24.88 -4.64 -9.66
N GLN A 13 24.75 -4.70 -8.32
CA GLN A 13 25.06 -3.58 -7.43
C GLN A 13 26.48 -3.07 -7.63
N ASP A 14 27.40 -3.93 -8.06
CA ASP A 14 28.81 -3.60 -8.27
C ASP A 14 29.15 -3.29 -9.74
N SER A 15 28.14 -3.24 -10.63
CA SER A 15 28.36 -3.09 -12.08
C SER A 15 28.61 -1.64 -12.53
N GLY A 16 28.55 -0.66 -11.63
CA GLY A 16 28.61 0.76 -11.97
C GLY A 16 27.36 1.31 -12.66
N MET A 17 26.30 0.51 -12.85
CA MET A 17 25.05 0.93 -13.43
C MET A 17 24.27 1.81 -12.43
N GLU A 18 23.80 2.97 -12.91
CA GLU A 18 22.88 3.78 -12.10
C GLU A 18 21.57 3.02 -11.85
N ARG A 19 21.01 3.21 -10.69
CA ARG A 19 19.74 2.58 -10.31
C ARG A 19 18.88 3.54 -9.51
N VAL A 20 17.58 3.33 -9.52
CA VAL A 20 16.67 4.04 -8.61
C VAL A 20 16.91 3.57 -7.19
N LEU A 21 16.83 4.49 -6.22
CA LEU A 21 17.07 4.20 -4.80
C LEU A 21 15.81 3.69 -4.11
N GLY A 22 14.63 4.03 -4.63
CA GLY A 22 13.36 3.69 -4.05
C GLY A 22 12.24 4.53 -4.62
N ILE A 23 11.05 4.36 -4.07
CA ILE A 23 9.88 5.15 -4.44
C ILE A 23 10.01 6.51 -3.76
N GLY A 24 10.05 7.59 -4.56
CA GLY A 24 10.13 8.97 -4.06
C GLY A 24 8.78 9.61 -3.81
N GLY A 25 7.71 9.07 -4.39
CA GLY A 25 6.37 9.59 -4.21
C GLY A 25 5.33 8.71 -4.88
N TYR A 26 4.09 8.89 -4.47
CA TYR A 26 2.93 8.27 -5.09
C TYR A 26 1.89 9.34 -5.36
N PHE A 27 1.44 9.44 -6.61
CA PHE A 27 0.51 10.48 -7.06
C PHE A 27 -0.73 9.84 -7.63
N MET A 28 -1.89 10.36 -7.25
CA MET A 28 -3.16 9.80 -7.68
C MET A 28 -4.13 10.90 -8.09
N ARG A 29 -4.97 10.60 -9.07
CA ARG A 29 -6.06 11.48 -9.45
C ARG A 29 -7.16 11.39 -8.42
N ALA A 30 -7.79 12.51 -8.14
CA ALA A 30 -8.91 12.59 -7.22
C ALA A 30 -9.94 13.61 -7.73
N ALA A 31 -11.22 13.29 -7.56
CA ALA A 31 -12.29 14.24 -7.83
C ALA A 31 -12.28 15.38 -6.81
N ASP A 32 -11.96 15.05 -5.55
CA ASP A 32 -11.80 16.03 -4.47
C ASP A 32 -10.47 15.75 -3.74
N PRO A 33 -9.35 16.30 -4.22
CA PRO A 33 -8.05 16.03 -3.63
C PRO A 33 -7.94 16.43 -2.14
N ALA A 34 -8.56 17.53 -1.75
CA ALA A 34 -8.50 17.98 -0.36
C ALA A 34 -9.21 17.01 0.58
N ALA A 35 -10.41 16.58 0.23
CA ALA A 35 -11.17 15.62 1.03
C ALA A 35 -10.47 14.24 1.08
N LEU A 36 -9.89 13.81 -0.03
CA LEU A 36 -9.17 12.55 -0.08
C LEU A 36 -7.93 12.58 0.81
N GLY A 37 -7.16 13.66 0.78
CA GLY A 37 -5.99 13.84 1.64
C GLY A 37 -6.36 13.81 3.13
N VAL A 38 -7.47 14.44 3.50
CA VAL A 38 -7.99 14.40 4.88
C VAL A 38 -8.32 12.97 5.30
N TRP A 39 -8.95 12.19 4.43
CA TRP A 39 -9.27 10.80 4.73
C TRP A 39 -8.02 9.97 5.01
N TYR A 40 -6.98 10.08 4.17
CA TYR A 40 -5.72 9.35 4.37
C TYR A 40 -5.06 9.74 5.69
N ARG A 41 -5.08 11.02 6.04
CA ARG A 41 -4.54 11.49 7.31
C ARG A 41 -5.35 11.00 8.51
N ASP A 42 -6.67 11.20 8.47
CA ASP A 42 -7.54 10.99 9.63
C ASP A 42 -7.87 9.51 9.86
N CYS A 43 -7.97 8.70 8.79
CA CYS A 43 -8.33 7.28 8.89
C CYS A 43 -7.11 6.37 8.93
N LEU A 44 -6.07 6.67 8.15
CA LEU A 44 -4.86 5.84 8.03
C LEU A 44 -3.66 6.40 8.82
N GLY A 45 -3.75 7.61 9.32
CA GLY A 45 -2.65 8.23 10.05
C GLY A 45 -1.47 8.64 9.18
N LEU A 46 -1.71 8.87 7.88
CA LEU A 46 -0.68 9.32 6.97
C LEU A 46 -0.43 10.81 7.19
N ASP A 47 0.66 11.15 7.88
CA ASP A 47 0.96 12.50 8.35
C ASP A 47 1.90 13.26 7.39
N ALA A 48 1.57 13.32 6.12
CA ALA A 48 2.27 14.19 5.19
C ALA A 48 2.11 15.66 5.62
N ASP A 49 3.17 16.45 5.43
CA ASP A 49 3.14 17.87 5.75
C ASP A 49 2.33 18.67 4.69
N GLU A 50 2.28 19.97 4.84
CA GLU A 50 1.54 20.88 3.97
C GLU A 50 2.01 20.85 2.50
N ASN A 51 3.25 20.42 2.25
CA ASN A 51 3.83 20.26 0.92
C ASN A 51 3.69 18.83 0.39
N GLY A 52 3.03 17.92 1.14
CA GLY A 52 2.88 16.54 0.79
C GLY A 52 4.08 15.66 1.14
N LEU A 53 5.08 16.19 1.83
CA LEU A 53 6.24 15.40 2.22
C LEU A 53 5.88 14.48 3.39
N TRP A 54 6.03 13.20 3.15
CA TRP A 54 5.77 12.17 4.14
C TRP A 54 7.06 11.40 4.45
N ARG A 55 7.50 11.49 5.69
CA ARG A 55 8.66 10.74 6.18
C ARG A 55 8.18 9.40 6.71
N GLN A 56 8.14 8.43 5.82
CA GLN A 56 7.65 7.09 6.17
C GLN A 56 8.64 6.34 7.05
N GLY A 57 8.12 5.40 7.83
CA GLY A 57 8.94 4.51 8.63
C GLY A 57 9.79 3.57 7.79
N THR A 58 10.99 3.24 8.26
CA THR A 58 11.88 2.29 7.60
C THR A 58 11.26 0.89 7.58
N GLY A 59 11.42 0.20 6.47
CA GLY A 59 10.95 -1.17 6.33
C GLY A 59 11.01 -1.66 4.90
N PRO A 60 10.63 -2.93 4.66
CA PRO A 60 10.66 -3.51 3.33
C PRO A 60 9.60 -2.87 2.42
N THR A 61 9.92 -2.75 1.15
CA THR A 61 8.99 -2.31 0.11
C THR A 61 8.94 -3.38 -0.98
N VAL A 62 7.72 -3.76 -1.36
CA VAL A 62 7.50 -4.69 -2.48
C VAL A 62 7.22 -3.88 -3.73
N PHE A 63 7.89 -4.22 -4.81
CA PHE A 63 7.54 -3.78 -6.16
C PHE A 63 7.22 -5.03 -6.96
N ALA A 64 5.97 -5.19 -7.37
CA ALA A 64 5.50 -6.37 -8.06
C ALA A 64 4.58 -6.00 -9.22
N THR A 65 4.63 -6.80 -10.27
CA THR A 65 3.74 -6.66 -11.41
C THR A 65 2.75 -7.82 -11.41
N PHE A 66 1.51 -7.53 -11.77
CA PHE A 66 0.42 -8.51 -11.81
C PHE A 66 -0.04 -8.69 -13.25
N GLU A 67 -0.65 -9.83 -13.53
CA GLU A 67 -1.25 -10.10 -14.82
C GLU A 67 -2.32 -9.05 -15.16
N SER A 68 -2.41 -8.65 -16.42
CA SER A 68 -3.35 -7.61 -16.86
C SER A 68 -4.82 -7.95 -16.55
N GLY A 69 -5.15 -9.24 -16.51
CA GLY A 69 -6.49 -9.72 -16.20
C GLY A 69 -6.78 -9.93 -14.71
N THR A 70 -5.87 -9.56 -13.81
CA THR A 70 -6.09 -9.79 -12.38
C THR A 70 -7.32 -9.05 -11.85
N GLY A 71 -8.06 -9.70 -10.98
CA GLY A 71 -9.13 -9.07 -10.18
C GLY A 71 -8.66 -8.56 -8.83
N TYR A 72 -7.39 -8.71 -8.51
CA TYR A 72 -6.86 -8.44 -7.17
C TYR A 72 -6.97 -6.97 -6.76
N PHE A 73 -6.90 -6.05 -7.72
CA PHE A 73 -7.03 -4.61 -7.43
C PHE A 73 -8.49 -4.13 -7.31
N GLY A 74 -9.47 -5.01 -7.47
CA GLY A 74 -10.88 -4.66 -7.50
C GLY A 74 -11.31 -4.22 -8.90
N SER A 75 -11.70 -2.96 -9.06
CA SER A 75 -12.11 -2.42 -10.37
C SER A 75 -11.00 -2.54 -11.41
N ARG A 76 -11.36 -2.93 -12.63
CA ARG A 76 -10.42 -2.95 -13.77
C ARG A 76 -9.92 -1.56 -14.17
N ALA A 77 -10.60 -0.50 -13.76
CA ALA A 77 -10.15 0.87 -13.97
C ALA A 77 -8.96 1.23 -13.07
N GLN A 78 -8.75 0.47 -12.00
CA GLN A 78 -7.62 0.69 -11.09
C GLN A 78 -6.38 -0.04 -11.64
N GLN A 79 -5.42 0.73 -12.14
CA GLN A 79 -4.21 0.19 -12.78
C GLN A 79 -3.12 -0.20 -11.79
N THR A 80 -3.14 0.37 -10.61
CA THR A 80 -2.15 0.10 -9.55
C THR A 80 -2.86 -0.03 -8.22
N MET A 81 -2.24 -0.73 -7.28
CA MET A 81 -2.76 -0.83 -5.92
C MET A 81 -1.67 -0.43 -4.94
N LEU A 82 -1.95 0.58 -4.14
CA LEU A 82 -1.06 1.02 -3.07
C LEU A 82 -1.12 0.01 -1.92
N ASN A 83 0.03 -0.35 -1.39
CA ASN A 83 0.15 -1.16 -0.18
C ASN A 83 0.82 -0.33 0.90
N PHE A 84 0.22 -0.27 2.08
CA PHE A 84 0.82 0.36 3.24
C PHE A 84 1.27 -0.69 4.25
N ARG A 85 2.48 -0.56 4.76
CA ARG A 85 2.91 -1.33 5.93
C ARG A 85 2.24 -0.77 7.17
N VAL A 86 1.75 -1.65 8.02
CA VAL A 86 1.17 -1.29 9.32
C VAL A 86 1.86 -2.10 10.40
N ARG A 87 1.96 -1.54 11.59
CA ARG A 87 2.55 -2.23 12.73
C ARG A 87 1.65 -3.33 13.28
N ASP A 88 0.35 -3.07 13.32
CA ASP A 88 -0.67 -3.97 13.88
C ASP A 88 -1.90 -3.91 13.00
N LEU A 89 -2.10 -4.93 12.19
CA LEU A 89 -3.20 -4.98 11.23
C LEU A 89 -4.56 -4.95 11.92
N ASP A 90 -4.75 -5.73 12.98
CA ASP A 90 -6.03 -5.79 13.68
C ASP A 90 -6.40 -4.43 14.28
N ALA A 91 -5.44 -3.73 14.87
CA ALA A 91 -5.65 -2.39 15.41
C ALA A 91 -6.00 -1.40 14.29
N MET A 92 -5.31 -1.46 13.14
CA MET A 92 -5.60 -0.59 12.00
C MET A 92 -7.00 -0.85 11.43
N LEU A 93 -7.39 -2.11 11.27
CA LEU A 93 -8.71 -2.45 10.76
C LEU A 93 -9.81 -2.00 11.72
N THR A 94 -9.61 -2.14 13.02
CA THR A 94 -10.53 -1.64 14.05
C THR A 94 -10.68 -0.12 13.95
N GLN A 95 -9.57 0.60 13.83
CA GLN A 95 -9.56 2.06 13.66
C GLN A 95 -10.34 2.49 12.41
N LEU A 96 -10.11 1.82 11.30
CA LEU A 96 -10.78 2.12 10.04
C LEU A 96 -12.30 1.89 10.13
N ARG A 97 -12.71 0.78 10.71
CA ARG A 97 -14.14 0.47 10.91
C ARG A 97 -14.81 1.49 11.83
N ALA A 98 -14.13 1.90 12.89
CA ALA A 98 -14.65 2.92 13.82
C ALA A 98 -14.87 4.27 13.12
N LYS A 99 -14.10 4.57 12.07
CA LYS A 99 -14.24 5.79 11.28
C LYS A 99 -15.18 5.63 10.07
N GLY A 100 -15.84 4.49 9.95
CA GLY A 100 -16.81 4.22 8.88
C GLY A 100 -16.19 3.94 7.52
N ALA A 101 -14.91 3.58 7.48
CA ALA A 101 -14.23 3.22 6.23
C ALA A 101 -14.75 1.90 5.66
N ASP A 102 -14.65 1.74 4.35
CA ASP A 102 -15.03 0.52 3.64
C ASP A 102 -13.93 -0.54 3.73
N VAL A 103 -13.98 -1.33 4.80
CA VAL A 103 -12.99 -2.37 5.11
C VAL A 103 -13.50 -3.72 4.63
N ALA A 104 -12.68 -4.46 3.89
CA ALA A 104 -13.02 -5.83 3.50
C ALA A 104 -13.17 -6.72 4.74
N ALA A 105 -14.18 -7.60 4.71
CA ALA A 105 -14.49 -8.48 5.85
C ALA A 105 -13.38 -9.50 6.11
N GLU A 106 -12.64 -9.88 5.08
CA GLU A 106 -11.63 -10.94 5.13
C GLU A 106 -10.24 -10.37 5.32
N THR A 107 -9.38 -11.13 5.99
CA THR A 107 -7.94 -10.93 6.05
C THR A 107 -7.26 -12.18 5.51
N GLN A 108 -5.99 -12.06 5.17
CA GLN A 108 -5.20 -13.18 4.68
C GLN A 108 -3.87 -13.23 5.43
N ASP A 109 -3.54 -14.41 5.94
CA ASP A 109 -2.24 -14.67 6.53
C ASP A 109 -1.40 -15.47 5.53
N MET A 110 -0.15 -15.04 5.36
CA MET A 110 0.79 -15.71 4.47
C MET A 110 2.08 -15.97 5.25
N GLU A 111 2.35 -17.24 5.49
CA GLU A 111 3.52 -17.66 6.25
C GLU A 111 4.82 -17.08 5.68
N GLY A 112 5.65 -16.50 6.55
CA GLY A 112 6.92 -15.88 6.17
C GLY A 112 6.81 -14.52 5.49
N VAL A 113 5.61 -14.06 5.16
CA VAL A 113 5.36 -12.78 4.49
C VAL A 113 4.64 -11.81 5.41
N GLY A 114 3.56 -12.24 6.05
CA GLY A 114 2.81 -11.44 6.98
C GLY A 114 1.30 -11.55 6.83
N ARG A 115 0.62 -10.54 7.34
CA ARG A 115 -0.83 -10.48 7.35
C ARG A 115 -1.32 -9.32 6.49
N PHE A 116 -2.42 -9.56 5.77
CA PHE A 116 -2.99 -8.62 4.81
C PHE A 116 -4.45 -8.32 5.10
N GLY A 117 -4.83 -7.07 4.89
CA GLY A 117 -6.20 -6.62 4.87
C GLY A 117 -6.38 -5.57 3.77
N TRP A 118 -7.62 -5.16 3.52
CA TRP A 118 -7.94 -4.23 2.44
C TRP A 118 -8.97 -3.22 2.88
N VAL A 119 -8.80 -2.00 2.40
CA VAL A 119 -9.74 -0.90 2.60
C VAL A 119 -9.91 -0.16 1.27
N THR A 120 -11.10 0.33 1.02
CA THR A 120 -11.38 1.16 -0.16
C THR A 120 -11.53 2.61 0.29
N ASP A 121 -10.83 3.52 -0.35
CA ASP A 121 -10.90 4.94 -0.01
C ASP A 121 -12.22 5.56 -0.53
N PRO A 122 -12.55 6.82 -0.15
CA PRO A 122 -13.81 7.45 -0.56
C PRO A 122 -13.98 7.63 -2.07
N GLU A 123 -12.92 7.56 -2.85
CA GLU A 123 -12.97 7.67 -4.30
C GLU A 123 -12.90 6.31 -5.02
N GLY A 124 -13.04 5.22 -4.26
CA GLY A 124 -13.13 3.87 -4.81
C GLY A 124 -11.79 3.17 -5.05
N ASN A 125 -10.68 3.72 -4.56
CA ASN A 125 -9.39 3.08 -4.70
C ASN A 125 -9.22 2.00 -3.64
N ARG A 126 -8.96 0.77 -4.08
CA ARG A 126 -8.64 -0.35 -3.21
C ARG A 126 -7.19 -0.26 -2.75
N ILE A 127 -6.97 -0.37 -1.46
CA ILE A 127 -5.66 -0.28 -0.81
C ILE A 127 -5.43 -1.56 -0.02
N GLU A 128 -4.24 -2.09 -0.11
CA GLU A 128 -3.80 -3.22 0.70
C GLU A 128 -3.04 -2.72 1.93
N LEU A 129 -3.32 -3.33 3.07
CA LEU A 129 -2.62 -3.10 4.32
C LEU A 129 -1.82 -4.36 4.65
N TRP A 130 -0.56 -4.18 5.00
CA TRP A 130 0.37 -5.29 5.23
C TRP A 130 1.10 -5.13 6.55
N GLN A 131 0.91 -6.11 7.43
CA GLN A 131 1.72 -6.27 8.63
C GLN A 131 2.82 -7.29 8.30
N PRO A 132 4.06 -6.88 8.06
CA PRO A 132 5.16 -7.80 7.76
C PRO A 132 5.39 -8.83 8.87
N ALA A 133 5.81 -10.00 8.46
CA ALA A 133 6.16 -11.09 9.38
C ALA A 133 7.35 -10.74 10.25
#